data_0e5f16cfb664dcffdc3912263002d407
#
_entry.id   0e5f16cfb664dcffdc3912263002d407
#
_cell.length_a   1.000
_cell.length_b   1.000
_cell.length_c   1.000
_cell.angle_alpha   90.00
_cell.angle_beta   90.00
_cell.angle_gamma   90.00
#
_symmetry.space_group_name_H-M   'P 1'
#
loop_
_entity.id
_entity.type
_entity.pdbx_description
1 polymer ?
#
loop_
_entity_poly.entity_id
_entity_poly.type
_entity_poly.pdbx_seq_one_letter_code
_entity_poly.pdbx_strand_id
1 'polypeptide(L)'
;FTDRRQRQMCIRDRSCIAAQESLKNKKWINDSVKNNFVNKSLTCRGLNNKLFETIDTHANFILLKFKSSSITQKFVDFLHSNKITVRSLSSYGLHNFVRMTIGTKSDMKKAVKTANKFNV
;
A
#
# COMPACT_ATOMS: atom_id res chain seq x y z
N PHE A 1 -8.69 5.78 35.28
CA PHE A 1 -7.59 6.52 34.60
C PHE A 1 -6.25 5.84 34.76
N THR A 2 -5.97 5.27 35.92
CA THR A 2 -4.73 4.56 36.18
C THR A 2 -4.59 3.32 35.29
N ASP A 3 -5.68 2.58 35.05
CA ASP A 3 -5.66 1.38 34.21
C ASP A 3 -5.37 1.70 32.74
N ARG A 4 -5.87 2.82 32.21
CA ARG A 4 -5.56 3.26 30.85
C ARG A 4 -4.09 3.59 30.67
N ARG A 5 -3.49 4.28 31.65
CA ARG A 5 -2.07 4.62 31.63
C ARG A 5 -1.19 3.38 31.67
N GLN A 6 -1.51 2.42 32.53
CA GLN A 6 -0.79 1.15 32.61
C GLN A 6 -0.91 0.34 31.32
N ARG A 7 -2.09 0.27 30.71
CA ARG A 7 -2.28 -0.41 29.44
C ARG A 7 -1.49 0.24 28.32
N GLN A 8 -1.45 1.56 28.24
CA GLN A 8 -0.64 2.27 27.27
C GLN A 8 0.85 2.06 27.48
N MET A 9 1.31 2.07 28.71
CA MET A 9 2.70 1.78 29.03
C MET A 9 3.07 0.34 28.65
N CYS A 10 2.24 -0.64 28.95
CA CYS A 10 2.47 -2.04 28.57
C CYS A 10 2.49 -2.23 27.06
N ILE A 11 1.60 -1.56 26.32
CA ILE A 11 1.57 -1.62 24.87
C ILE A 11 2.84 -1.00 24.28
N ARG A 12 3.29 0.14 24.82
CA ARG A 12 4.53 0.79 24.37
C ARG A 12 5.75 -0.09 24.66
N ASP A 13 5.84 -0.69 25.84
CA ASP A 13 6.95 -1.56 26.20
C ASP A 13 7.03 -2.76 25.27
N ARG A 14 5.90 -3.41 24.99
CA ARG A 14 5.82 -4.53 24.05
C ARG A 14 6.20 -4.11 22.63
N SER A 15 5.72 -2.96 22.19
CA SER A 15 6.04 -2.42 20.88
C SER A 15 7.52 -2.08 20.76
N CYS A 16 8.12 -1.50 21.81
CA CYS A 16 9.54 -1.19 21.84
C CYS A 16 10.40 -2.47 21.81
N ILE A 17 10.00 -3.50 22.56
CA ILE A 17 10.71 -4.79 22.56
C ILE A 17 10.63 -5.44 21.19
N ALA A 18 9.45 -5.46 20.58
CA ALA A 18 9.26 -6.00 19.24
C ALA A 18 10.09 -5.24 18.20
N ALA A 19 10.13 -3.91 18.29
CA ALA A 19 10.95 -3.09 17.40
C ALA A 19 12.44 -3.37 17.58
N GLN A 20 12.92 -3.51 18.83
CA GLN A 20 14.31 -3.84 19.13
C GLN A 20 14.71 -5.20 18.55
N GLU A 21 13.86 -6.22 18.71
CA GLU A 21 14.11 -7.54 18.16
C GLU A 21 14.12 -7.53 16.63
N SER A 22 13.21 -6.76 16.01
CA SER A 22 13.19 -6.59 14.57
C SER A 22 14.47 -5.91 14.06
N LEU A 23 14.98 -4.91 14.77
CA LEU A 23 16.21 -4.21 14.40
C LEU A 23 17.44 -5.10 14.53
N LYS A 24 17.44 -6.09 15.41
CA LYS A 24 18.54 -7.06 15.55
C LYS A 24 18.63 -7.99 14.36
N ASN A 25 17.53 -8.24 13.65
CA ASN A 25 17.51 -9.13 12.50
C ASN A 25 17.74 -8.34 11.19
N LYS A 26 19.00 -7.95 10.99
CA LYS A 26 19.41 -7.14 9.83
C LYS A 26 19.14 -7.85 8.51
N LYS A 27 19.32 -9.18 8.46
CA LYS A 27 19.08 -9.95 7.25
C LYS A 27 17.62 -9.88 6.84
N TRP A 28 16.69 -10.06 7.78
CA TRP A 28 15.26 -9.98 7.52
C TRP A 28 14.86 -8.58 7.02
N ILE A 29 15.40 -7.54 7.66
CA ILE A 29 15.13 -6.15 7.27
C ILE A 29 15.64 -5.89 5.85
N ASN A 30 16.87 -6.29 5.55
CA ASN A 30 17.46 -6.09 4.22
C ASN A 30 16.71 -6.87 3.14
N ASP A 31 16.32 -8.11 3.43
CA ASP A 31 15.53 -8.93 2.50
C ASP A 31 14.15 -8.31 2.26
N SER A 32 13.50 -7.80 3.30
CA SER A 32 12.20 -7.15 3.21
C SER A 32 12.28 -5.88 2.36
N VAL A 33 13.28 -5.04 2.58
CA VAL A 33 13.50 -3.82 1.81
C VAL A 33 13.76 -4.15 0.35
N LYS A 34 14.61 -5.14 0.09
CA LYS A 34 14.94 -5.58 -1.27
C LYS A 34 13.71 -6.14 -1.99
N ASN A 35 12.94 -7.00 -1.34
CA ASN A 35 11.73 -7.57 -1.90
C ASN A 35 10.69 -6.48 -2.19
N ASN A 36 10.54 -5.53 -1.28
CA ASN A 36 9.65 -4.39 -1.48
C ASN A 36 10.06 -3.57 -2.71
N PHE A 37 11.33 -3.28 -2.84
CA PHE A 37 11.86 -2.53 -3.99
C PHE A 37 11.60 -3.28 -5.31
N VAL A 38 11.91 -4.57 -5.37
CA VAL A 38 11.72 -5.39 -6.56
C VAL A 38 10.24 -5.47 -6.93
N ASN A 39 9.37 -5.77 -5.96
CA ASN A 39 7.93 -5.90 -6.18
C ASN A 39 7.32 -4.56 -6.60
N LYS A 40 7.75 -3.46 -6.00
CA LYS A 40 7.30 -2.12 -6.37
C LYS A 40 7.71 -1.77 -7.80
N SER A 41 8.95 -2.06 -8.18
CA SER A 41 9.43 -1.81 -9.54
C SER A 41 8.66 -2.62 -10.57
N LEU A 42 8.39 -3.91 -10.29
CA LEU A 42 7.60 -4.77 -11.16
C LEU A 42 6.16 -4.25 -11.29
N THR A 43 5.57 -3.78 -10.20
CA THR A 43 4.22 -3.23 -10.19
C THR A 43 4.16 -1.94 -11.03
N CYS A 44 5.09 -1.03 -10.84
CA CYS A 44 5.14 0.22 -11.61
C CYS A 44 5.32 -0.04 -13.10
N ARG A 45 6.14 -1.00 -13.48
CA ARG A 45 6.37 -1.36 -14.88
C ARG A 45 5.17 -2.07 -15.51
N GLY A 46 4.45 -2.86 -14.70
CA GLY A 46 3.30 -3.62 -15.17
C GLY A 46 2.05 -2.78 -15.34
N LEU A 47 1.91 -1.68 -14.59
CA LEU A 47 0.75 -0.80 -14.64
C LEU A 47 0.85 0.10 -15.87
N ASN A 48 0.08 -0.21 -16.89
CA ASN A 48 0.10 0.52 -18.17
C ASN A 48 -1.27 1.08 -18.57
N ASN A 49 -2.20 1.20 -17.63
CA ASN A 49 -3.51 1.76 -17.90
C ASN A 49 -3.42 3.28 -18.08
N LYS A 50 -4.03 3.79 -19.14
CA LYS A 50 -4.00 5.22 -19.47
C LYS A 50 -4.93 6.06 -18.59
N LEU A 51 -5.81 5.44 -17.82
CA LEU A 51 -6.77 6.13 -16.96
C LEU A 51 -6.12 6.69 -15.70
N PHE A 52 -4.94 6.22 -15.35
CA PHE A 52 -4.23 6.71 -14.18
C PHE A 52 -2.73 6.80 -14.43
N GLU A 53 -2.08 7.62 -13.63
CA GLU A 53 -0.64 7.79 -13.62
C GLU A 53 -0.07 7.19 -12.35
N THR A 54 1.02 6.42 -12.48
CA THR A 54 1.67 5.78 -11.34
C THR A 54 2.75 6.69 -10.79
N ILE A 55 2.69 6.95 -9.48
CA ILE A 55 3.69 7.75 -8.76
C ILE A 55 4.44 6.83 -7.82
N ASP A 56 5.75 6.67 -8.05
CA ASP A 56 6.62 5.90 -7.17
C ASP A 56 6.92 6.68 -5.90
N THR A 57 7.02 5.96 -4.77
CA THR A 57 7.38 6.53 -3.47
C THR A 57 8.56 5.74 -2.89
N HIS A 58 9.19 6.30 -1.86
CA HIS A 58 10.25 5.60 -1.13
C HIS A 58 9.72 4.67 -0.03
N ALA A 59 8.40 4.58 0.11
CA ALA A 59 7.73 3.74 1.09
C ALA A 59 7.29 2.40 0.49
N ASN A 60 6.54 1.63 1.25
CA ASN A 60 6.00 0.33 0.84
C ASN A 60 4.68 0.44 0.08
N PHE A 61 4.43 1.56 -0.56
CA PHE A 61 3.22 1.78 -1.35
C PHE A 61 3.54 2.65 -2.56
N ILE A 62 2.63 2.63 -3.53
CA ILE A 62 2.64 3.52 -4.68
C ILE A 62 1.35 4.34 -4.69
N LEU A 63 1.37 5.48 -5.37
CA LEU A 63 0.20 6.31 -5.56
C LEU A 63 -0.26 6.23 -7.02
N LEU A 64 -1.56 6.16 -7.21
CA LEU A 64 -2.19 6.19 -8.52
C LEU A 64 -2.98 7.50 -8.63
N LYS A 65 -2.64 8.32 -9.60
CA LYS A 65 -3.29 9.61 -9.83
C LYS A 65 -4.28 9.48 -10.98
N PHE A 66 -5.52 9.85 -10.72
CA PHE A 66 -6.60 9.82 -11.70
C PHE A 66 -6.98 11.25 -12.14
N LYS A 67 -7.70 11.35 -13.24
CA LYS A 67 -8.14 12.64 -13.77
C LYS A 67 -9.30 13.25 -12.99
N SER A 68 -10.14 12.40 -12.38
CA SER A 68 -11.30 12.89 -11.63
C SER A 68 -11.58 11.99 -10.43
N SER A 69 -12.29 12.53 -9.43
CA SER A 69 -12.68 11.78 -8.24
C SER A 69 -13.69 10.67 -8.56
N SER A 70 -14.55 10.85 -9.55
CA SER A 70 -15.53 9.83 -9.94
C SER A 70 -14.84 8.61 -10.54
N ILE A 71 -13.82 8.80 -11.37
CA ILE A 71 -13.00 7.70 -11.92
C ILE A 71 -12.26 6.99 -10.80
N THR A 72 -11.72 7.74 -9.85
CA THR A 72 -11.03 7.20 -8.67
C THR A 72 -11.94 6.27 -7.88
N GLN A 73 -13.16 6.71 -7.61
CA GLN A 73 -14.12 5.90 -6.85
C GLN A 73 -14.52 4.64 -7.62
N LYS A 74 -14.74 4.75 -8.92
CA LYS A 74 -15.02 3.60 -9.79
C LYS A 74 -13.89 2.58 -9.77
N PHE A 75 -12.65 3.05 -9.78
CA PHE A 75 -11.47 2.19 -9.71
C PHE A 75 -11.40 1.46 -8.37
N VAL A 76 -11.61 2.15 -7.26
CA VAL A 76 -11.63 1.54 -5.92
C VAL A 76 -12.71 0.48 -5.84
N ASP A 77 -13.92 0.77 -6.30
CA ASP A 77 -15.04 -0.16 -6.29
C ASP A 77 -14.78 -1.36 -7.20
N PHE A 78 -14.19 -1.14 -8.36
CA PHE A 78 -13.82 -2.21 -9.29
C PHE A 78 -12.80 -3.17 -8.66
N LEU A 79 -11.76 -2.66 -8.03
CA LEU A 79 -10.78 -3.50 -7.35
C LEU A 79 -11.40 -4.23 -6.16
N HIS A 80 -12.27 -3.56 -5.42
CA HIS A 80 -12.94 -4.17 -4.28
C HIS A 80 -13.82 -5.35 -4.73
N SER A 81 -14.54 -5.23 -5.84
CA SER A 81 -15.36 -6.31 -6.39
C SER A 81 -14.50 -7.50 -6.86
N ASN A 82 -13.24 -7.26 -7.19
CA ASN A 82 -12.26 -8.30 -7.52
C ASN A 82 -11.44 -8.76 -6.31
N LYS A 83 -11.90 -8.45 -5.09
CA LYS A 83 -11.28 -8.84 -3.81
C LYS A 83 -9.91 -8.20 -3.59
N ILE A 84 -9.66 -7.05 -4.18
CA ILE A 84 -8.46 -6.26 -3.96
C ILE A 84 -8.87 -4.96 -3.28
N THR A 85 -8.29 -4.68 -2.12
CA THR A 85 -8.58 -3.47 -1.37
C THR A 85 -7.44 -2.47 -1.54
N VAL A 86 -7.78 -1.28 -2.01
CA VAL A 86 -6.87 -0.14 -2.08
C VAL A 86 -7.46 1.01 -1.28
N ARG A 87 -6.63 1.94 -0.87
CA ARG A 87 -7.07 3.04 -0.01
C ARG A 87 -7.23 4.32 -0.83
N SER A 88 -8.44 4.85 -0.82
CA SER A 88 -8.69 6.19 -1.34
C SER A 88 -8.15 7.23 -0.37
N LEU A 89 -7.52 8.29 -0.89
CA LEU A 89 -6.96 9.37 -0.10
C LEU A 89 -7.90 10.58 -0.02
N SER A 90 -9.19 10.39 -0.31
CA SER A 90 -10.18 11.47 -0.28
C SER A 90 -10.30 12.10 1.11
N SER A 91 -10.15 11.34 2.18
CA SER A 91 -10.17 11.85 3.56
C SER A 91 -9.01 12.80 3.87
N TYR A 92 -7.94 12.77 3.08
CA TYR A 92 -6.79 13.67 3.19
C TYR A 92 -6.85 14.84 2.21
N GLY A 93 -8.00 15.05 1.55
CA GLY A 93 -8.13 16.07 0.52
C GLY A 93 -7.57 15.70 -0.84
N LEU A 94 -7.09 14.49 -1.01
CA LEU A 94 -6.52 13.98 -2.26
C LEU A 94 -7.55 13.09 -2.97
N HIS A 95 -8.56 13.72 -3.55
CA HIS A 95 -9.72 13.01 -4.13
C HIS A 95 -9.38 12.22 -5.40
N ASN A 96 -8.29 12.56 -6.07
CA ASN A 96 -7.87 11.92 -7.32
C ASN A 96 -6.77 10.88 -7.12
N PHE A 97 -6.44 10.55 -5.88
CA PHE A 97 -5.33 9.68 -5.56
C PHE A 97 -5.81 8.40 -4.87
N VAL A 98 -5.14 7.31 -5.19
CA VAL A 98 -5.34 6.01 -4.53
C VAL A 98 -3.99 5.49 -4.09
N ARG A 99 -3.94 4.94 -2.88
CA ARG A 99 -2.73 4.33 -2.34
C ARG A 99 -2.83 2.81 -2.48
N MET A 100 -1.86 2.22 -3.15
CA MET A 100 -1.75 0.77 -3.29
C MET A 100 -0.52 0.29 -2.53
N THR A 101 -0.73 -0.50 -1.49
CA THR A 101 0.35 -1.07 -0.68
C THR A 101 1.00 -2.23 -1.43
N ILE A 102 2.33 -2.29 -1.39
CA ILE A 102 3.09 -3.36 -2.02
C ILE A 102 3.06 -4.59 -1.13
N GLY A 103 2.59 -5.70 -1.67
CA GLY A 103 2.53 -6.99 -1.00
C GLY A 103 3.49 -8.01 -1.61
N THR A 104 3.09 -9.27 -1.60
CA THR A 104 3.87 -10.35 -2.22
C THR A 104 3.87 -10.23 -3.74
N LYS A 105 4.83 -10.90 -4.38
CA LYS A 105 4.95 -10.89 -5.85
C LYS A 105 3.68 -11.39 -6.53
N SER A 106 3.08 -12.47 -6.01
CA SER A 106 1.84 -13.02 -6.57
C SER A 106 0.66 -12.07 -6.40
N ASP A 107 0.54 -11.41 -5.24
CA ASP A 107 -0.50 -10.43 -4.99
C ASP A 107 -0.36 -9.23 -5.92
N MET A 108 0.86 -8.77 -6.13
CA MET A 108 1.12 -7.64 -7.02
C MET A 108 0.83 -7.96 -8.48
N LYS A 109 1.16 -9.18 -8.93
CA LYS A 109 0.81 -9.64 -10.29
C LYS A 109 -0.70 -9.63 -10.49
N LYS A 110 -1.46 -10.12 -9.53
CA LYS A 110 -2.92 -10.11 -9.57
C LYS A 110 -3.47 -8.69 -9.58
N ALA A 111 -2.94 -7.81 -8.73
CA ALA A 111 -3.36 -6.42 -8.65
C ALA A 111 -3.09 -5.68 -9.98
N VAL A 112 -1.91 -5.85 -10.55
CA VAL A 112 -1.54 -5.25 -11.84
C VAL A 112 -2.46 -5.73 -12.95
N LYS A 113 -2.69 -7.04 -13.04
CA LYS A 113 -3.56 -7.63 -14.06
C LYS A 113 -4.99 -7.07 -13.94
N THR A 114 -5.51 -7.00 -12.72
CA THR A 114 -6.86 -6.47 -12.47
C THR A 114 -6.94 -4.97 -12.78
N ALA A 115 -5.95 -4.20 -12.35
CA ALA A 115 -5.91 -2.75 -12.58
C ALA A 115 -5.84 -2.42 -14.08
N ASN A 116 -5.10 -3.20 -14.86
CA ASN A 116 -5.00 -3.00 -16.31
C ASN A 116 -6.30 -3.33 -17.06
N LYS A 117 -7.16 -4.15 -16.46
CA LYS A 117 -8.50 -4.44 -17.01
C LYS A 117 -9.52 -3.36 -16.73
N PHE A 118 -9.23 -2.44 -15.81
CA PHE A 118 -10.15 -1.37 -15.47
C PHE A 118 -10.36 -0.45 -16.66
N ASN A 119 -11.64 -0.16 -16.94
CA ASN A 119 -12.05 0.74 -18.01
C ASN A 119 -13.31 1.49 -17.54
N VAL A 120 -13.42 2.73 -17.96
CA VAL A 120 -14.56 3.59 -17.62
C VAL A 120 -15.63 3.50 -18.69
#